data_b87a6d8d25052e75599bd15bc98144e8
#
_entry.id   b87a6d8d25052e75599bd15bc98144e8
#
_cell.length_a   1.000
_cell.length_b   1.000
_cell.length_c   1.000
_cell.angle_alpha   90.00
_cell.angle_beta   90.00
_cell.angle_gamma   90.00
#
_symmetry.space_group_name_H-M   'P 1'
#
loop_
_entity.id
_entity.type
_entity.pdbx_description
1 polymer ?
#
loop_
_entity_poly.entity_id
_entity_poly.type
_entity_poly.pdbx_seq_one_letter_code
_entity_poly.pdbx_strand_id
1 'polypeptide(L)'
;MIKRAILVLMLLISTAHSQELTEGEQRKQKLFHALSIADAVTTIIGVSKGIKESSWILGTAPEPHTVIGFFIARNILQQHITEEIIPDKWRSKWQNSWIATQGAYVIRNLIVLGQ
;
A
#
# COMPACT_ATOMS: atom_id res chain seq x y z
N MET A 1 11.33 0.92 -18.66
CA MET A 1 9.93 0.47 -18.52
C MET A 1 9.32 0.84 -17.17
N ILE A 2 9.98 0.52 -16.05
CA ILE A 2 9.49 0.84 -14.71
C ILE A 2 9.30 2.35 -14.50
N LYS A 3 10.23 3.18 -14.99
CA LYS A 3 10.15 4.64 -14.88
C LYS A 3 8.93 5.23 -15.58
N ARG A 4 8.54 4.67 -16.74
CA ARG A 4 7.34 5.13 -17.47
C ARG A 4 6.06 4.70 -16.78
N ALA A 5 6.02 3.50 -16.21
CA ALA A 5 4.87 3.02 -15.45
C ALA A 5 4.66 3.87 -14.19
N ILE A 6 5.73 4.22 -13.47
CA ILE A 6 5.67 5.10 -12.30
C ILE A 6 5.18 6.49 -12.70
N LEU A 7 5.64 7.04 -13.83
CA LEU A 7 5.22 8.35 -14.32
C LEU A 7 3.74 8.36 -14.67
N VAL A 8 3.24 7.33 -15.36
CA VAL A 8 1.82 7.19 -15.70
C VAL A 8 0.98 7.07 -14.43
N LEU A 9 1.44 6.30 -13.45
CA LEU A 9 0.76 6.15 -12.16
C LEU A 9 0.74 7.48 -11.39
N MET A 10 1.82 8.25 -11.42
CA MET A 10 1.87 9.60 -10.81
C MET A 10 0.91 10.57 -11.50
N LEU A 11 0.78 10.49 -12.82
CA LEU A 11 -0.16 11.31 -13.58
C LEU A 11 -1.62 10.95 -13.22
N LEU A 12 -1.91 9.67 -12.97
CA LEU A 12 -3.23 9.25 -12.50
C LEU A 12 -3.56 9.84 -11.13
N ILE A 13 -2.58 9.95 -10.22
CA ILE A 13 -2.77 10.62 -8.93
C ILE A 13 -3.06 12.10 -9.12
N SER A 14 -2.29 12.78 -9.97
CA SER A 14 -2.42 14.23 -10.14
C SER A 14 -3.72 14.64 -10.82
N THR A 15 -4.41 13.73 -11.49
CA THR A 15 -5.72 13.99 -12.11
C THR A 15 -6.90 13.62 -11.23
N ALA A 16 -6.67 12.94 -10.09
CA ALA A 16 -7.70 12.47 -9.18
C ALA A 16 -8.06 13.52 -8.13
N HIS A 17 -8.55 14.68 -8.57
CA HIS A 17 -8.89 15.79 -7.68
C HIS A 17 -10.38 16.12 -7.61
N SER A 18 -11.24 15.29 -8.21
CA SER A 18 -12.66 15.61 -8.34
C SER A 18 -13.46 15.42 -7.06
N GLN A 19 -12.95 14.62 -6.10
CA GLN A 19 -13.64 14.38 -4.83
C GLN A 19 -12.68 14.55 -3.66
N GLU A 20 -12.81 15.67 -2.97
CA GLU A 20 -12.01 15.93 -1.80
C GLU A 20 -12.37 14.99 -0.67
N LEU A 21 -11.34 14.43 -0.06
CA LEU A 21 -11.50 13.63 1.15
C LEU A 21 -11.77 14.56 2.34
N THR A 22 -12.65 14.13 3.24
CA THR A 22 -12.82 14.82 4.53
C THR A 22 -11.54 14.73 5.35
N GLU A 23 -11.41 15.56 6.38
CA GLU A 23 -10.25 15.52 7.28
C GLU A 23 -10.03 14.13 7.90
N GLY A 24 -11.12 13.48 8.33
CA GLY A 24 -11.07 12.12 8.85
C GLY A 24 -10.61 11.12 7.81
N GLU A 25 -11.10 11.24 6.59
CA GLU A 25 -10.70 10.38 5.46
C GLU A 25 -9.25 10.60 5.09
N GLN A 26 -8.77 11.85 5.10
CA GLN A 26 -7.36 12.16 4.85
C GLN A 26 -6.46 11.52 5.91
N ARG A 27 -6.84 11.57 7.19
CA ARG A 27 -6.09 10.92 8.28
C ARG A 27 -6.04 9.40 8.09
N LYS A 28 -7.14 8.78 7.70
CA LYS A 28 -7.19 7.35 7.41
C LYS A 28 -6.28 6.99 6.23
N GLN A 29 -6.29 7.81 5.19
CA GLN A 29 -5.44 7.60 4.03
C GLN A 29 -3.96 7.69 4.40
N LYS A 30 -3.58 8.67 5.22
CA LYS A 30 -2.22 8.80 5.73
C LYS A 30 -1.81 7.60 6.58
N LEU A 31 -2.71 7.11 7.43
CA LEU A 31 -2.45 5.92 8.24
C LEU A 31 -2.25 4.69 7.37
N PHE A 32 -3.08 4.50 6.35
CA PHE A 32 -2.92 3.42 5.39
C PHE A 32 -1.55 3.48 4.72
N HIS A 33 -1.13 4.66 4.24
CA HIS A 33 0.18 4.83 3.60
C HIS A 33 1.32 4.55 4.58
N ALA A 34 1.21 5.01 5.82
CA ALA A 34 2.23 4.74 6.85
C ALA A 34 2.35 3.25 7.13
N LEU A 35 1.24 2.53 7.26
CA LEU A 35 1.23 1.07 7.45
C LEU A 35 1.78 0.36 6.22
N SER A 36 1.52 0.86 5.03
CA SER A 36 2.07 0.30 3.78
C SER A 36 3.59 0.44 3.75
N ILE A 37 4.12 1.57 4.17
CA ILE A 37 5.57 1.78 4.26
C ILE A 37 6.18 0.80 5.27
N ALA A 38 5.56 0.64 6.42
CA ALA A 38 6.02 -0.32 7.44
C ALA A 38 5.99 -1.76 6.91
N ASP A 39 4.94 -2.12 6.17
CA ASP A 39 4.85 -3.44 5.53
C ASP A 39 5.97 -3.63 4.50
N ALA A 40 6.21 -2.65 3.64
CA ALA A 40 7.28 -2.72 2.63
C ALA A 40 8.65 -2.87 3.28
N VAL A 41 8.94 -2.07 4.30
CA VAL A 41 10.23 -2.10 5.01
C VAL A 41 10.43 -3.45 5.71
N THR A 42 9.42 -3.93 6.45
CA THR A 42 9.54 -5.20 7.16
C THR A 42 9.62 -6.38 6.19
N THR A 43 8.97 -6.31 5.04
CA THR A 43 9.09 -7.32 3.99
C THR A 43 10.51 -7.37 3.45
N ILE A 44 11.10 -6.22 3.13
CA ILE A 44 12.48 -6.13 2.61
C ILE A 44 13.46 -6.68 3.64
N ILE A 45 13.34 -6.30 4.90
CA ILE A 45 14.19 -6.80 5.98
C ILE A 45 14.05 -8.32 6.12
N GLY A 46 12.82 -8.82 6.11
CA GLY A 46 12.55 -10.26 6.22
C GLY A 46 13.20 -11.05 5.09
N VAL A 47 13.01 -10.61 3.85
CA VAL A 47 13.59 -11.28 2.68
C VAL A 47 15.12 -11.24 2.73
N SER A 48 15.71 -10.13 3.18
CA SER A 48 17.17 -10.01 3.33
C SER A 48 17.73 -10.96 4.38
N LYS A 49 16.91 -11.41 5.34
CA LYS A 49 17.27 -12.39 6.36
C LYS A 49 16.93 -13.83 5.95
N GLY A 50 16.49 -14.04 4.70
CA GLY A 50 16.18 -15.36 4.19
C GLY A 50 14.75 -15.82 4.47
N ILE A 51 13.87 -14.96 4.99
CA ILE A 51 12.45 -15.27 5.20
C ILE A 51 11.75 -15.19 3.86
N LYS A 52 10.99 -16.23 3.52
CA LYS A 52 10.27 -16.27 2.24
C LYS A 52 9.00 -15.42 2.31
N GLU A 53 8.80 -14.59 1.26
CA GLU A 53 7.56 -13.83 1.10
C GLU A 53 6.42 -14.76 0.72
N SER A 54 5.25 -14.56 1.33
CA SER A 54 4.06 -15.37 1.06
C SER A 54 3.19 -14.83 -0.07
N SER A 55 3.49 -13.63 -0.58
CA SER A 55 2.71 -13.02 -1.66
C SER A 55 3.00 -13.71 -2.99
N TRP A 56 1.95 -14.21 -3.65
CA TRP A 56 2.08 -14.82 -4.97
C TRP A 56 2.44 -13.78 -6.05
N ILE A 57 2.15 -12.50 -5.83
CA ILE A 57 2.46 -11.42 -6.77
C ILE A 57 3.96 -11.10 -6.74
N LEU A 58 4.55 -11.05 -5.54
CA LEU A 58 5.95 -10.68 -5.34
C LEU A 58 6.92 -11.86 -5.52
N GLY A 59 6.41 -13.08 -5.40
CA GLY A 59 7.25 -14.27 -5.38
C GLY A 59 7.82 -14.53 -3.98
N THR A 60 8.69 -15.54 -3.85
CA THR A 60 9.20 -15.99 -2.55
C THR A 60 10.40 -15.17 -2.05
N ALA A 61 11.17 -14.58 -2.97
CA ALA A 61 12.37 -13.79 -2.63
C ALA A 61 12.44 -12.57 -3.55
N PRO A 62 11.50 -11.62 -3.41
CA PRO A 62 11.48 -10.44 -4.28
C PRO A 62 12.66 -9.53 -4.01
N GLU A 63 13.16 -8.87 -5.04
CA GLU A 63 14.18 -7.85 -4.89
C GLU A 63 13.58 -6.58 -4.25
N PRO A 64 14.37 -5.78 -3.50
CA PRO A 64 13.85 -4.58 -2.84
C PRO A 64 13.12 -3.62 -3.77
N HIS A 65 13.62 -3.39 -4.97
CA HIS A 65 12.96 -2.49 -5.92
C HIS A 65 11.62 -3.04 -6.40
N THR A 66 11.46 -4.37 -6.48
CA THR A 66 10.19 -5.01 -6.83
C THR A 66 9.16 -4.78 -5.71
N VAL A 67 9.57 -4.93 -4.45
CA VAL A 67 8.71 -4.67 -3.30
C VAL A 67 8.27 -3.21 -3.27
N ILE A 68 9.21 -2.29 -3.42
CA ILE A 68 8.93 -0.84 -3.41
C ILE A 68 7.97 -0.49 -4.55
N GLY A 69 8.25 -0.96 -5.76
CA GLY A 69 7.40 -0.71 -6.93
C GLY A 69 5.98 -1.24 -6.75
N PHE A 70 5.84 -2.44 -6.21
CA PHE A 70 4.53 -3.04 -5.92
C PHE A 70 3.73 -2.18 -4.93
N PHE A 71 4.34 -1.77 -3.81
CA PHE A 71 3.64 -0.98 -2.80
C PHE A 71 3.26 0.41 -3.32
N ILE A 72 4.14 1.05 -4.08
CA ILE A 72 3.84 2.35 -4.70
C ILE A 72 2.65 2.21 -5.65
N ALA A 73 2.69 1.25 -6.57
CA ALA A 73 1.62 1.04 -7.55
C ALA A 73 0.29 0.73 -6.87
N ARG A 74 0.30 -0.15 -5.87
CA ARG A 74 -0.90 -0.52 -5.11
C ARG A 74 -1.48 0.68 -4.37
N ASN A 75 -0.64 1.46 -3.72
CA ASN A 75 -1.09 2.61 -2.94
C ASN A 75 -1.68 3.70 -3.83
N ILE A 76 -1.06 3.93 -4.99
CA ILE A 76 -1.57 4.88 -5.99
C ILE A 76 -2.95 4.44 -6.48
N LEU A 77 -3.09 3.17 -6.84
CA LEU A 77 -4.35 2.61 -7.31
C LEU A 77 -5.42 2.66 -6.21
N GLN A 78 -5.06 2.30 -4.98
CA GLN A 78 -5.97 2.34 -3.85
C GLN A 78 -6.46 3.77 -3.59
N GLN A 79 -5.59 4.76 -3.65
CA GLN A 79 -5.97 6.16 -3.46
C GLN A 79 -6.91 6.64 -4.56
N HIS A 80 -6.61 6.31 -5.81
CA HIS A 80 -7.48 6.65 -6.94
C HIS A 80 -8.87 6.05 -6.78
N ILE A 81 -8.95 4.76 -6.45
CA ILE A 81 -10.23 4.08 -6.22
C ILE A 81 -10.99 4.73 -5.07
N THR A 82 -10.28 5.06 -3.97
CA THR A 82 -10.88 5.70 -2.79
C THR A 82 -11.50 7.05 -3.14
N GLU A 83 -10.80 7.87 -3.91
CA GLU A 83 -11.23 9.23 -4.22
C GLU A 83 -12.26 9.28 -5.34
N GLU A 84 -12.12 8.44 -6.37
CA GLU A 84 -12.88 8.57 -7.62
C GLU A 84 -13.99 7.52 -7.77
N ILE A 85 -13.86 6.34 -7.17
CA ILE A 85 -14.76 5.21 -7.43
C ILE A 85 -15.67 4.93 -6.24
N ILE A 86 -15.14 4.96 -5.03
CA ILE A 86 -15.90 4.59 -3.83
C ILE A 86 -16.82 5.75 -3.43
N PRO A 87 -18.15 5.51 -3.34
CA PRO A 87 -19.10 6.55 -2.89
C PRO A 87 -18.78 7.02 -1.47
N ASP A 88 -19.08 8.29 -1.17
CA ASP A 88 -18.79 8.91 0.12
C ASP A 88 -19.27 8.07 1.31
N LYS A 89 -20.48 7.52 1.22
CA LYS A 89 -21.07 6.73 2.31
C LYS A 89 -20.32 5.42 2.61
N TRP A 90 -19.54 4.91 1.66
CA TRP A 90 -18.79 3.66 1.80
C TRP A 90 -17.29 3.89 2.02
N ARG A 91 -16.82 5.11 1.81
CA ARG A 91 -15.39 5.45 1.80
C ARG A 91 -14.72 5.11 3.12
N SER A 92 -15.34 5.47 4.23
CA SER A 92 -14.78 5.19 5.56
C SER A 92 -14.64 3.69 5.83
N LYS A 93 -15.65 2.89 5.46
CA LYS A 93 -15.60 1.43 5.59
C LYS A 93 -14.53 0.82 4.70
N TRP A 94 -14.42 1.31 3.48
CA TRP A 94 -13.40 0.92 2.53
C TRP A 94 -12.00 1.16 3.11
N GLN A 95 -11.76 2.37 3.61
CA GLN A 95 -10.47 2.72 4.22
C GLN A 95 -10.18 1.90 5.47
N ASN A 96 -11.16 1.68 6.32
CA ASN A 96 -11.00 0.84 7.52
C ASN A 96 -10.59 -0.59 7.16
N SER A 97 -11.17 -1.16 6.11
CA SER A 97 -10.79 -2.49 5.63
C SER A 97 -9.34 -2.54 5.19
N TRP A 98 -8.86 -1.52 4.47
CA TRP A 98 -7.46 -1.44 4.06
C TRP A 98 -6.52 -1.26 5.24
N ILE A 99 -6.88 -0.40 6.19
CA ILE A 99 -6.09 -0.17 7.40
C ILE A 99 -5.99 -1.46 8.23
N ALA A 100 -7.09 -2.17 8.42
CA ALA A 100 -7.11 -3.41 9.18
C ALA A 100 -6.25 -4.48 8.51
N THR A 101 -6.39 -4.64 7.20
CA THR A 101 -5.61 -5.61 6.42
C THR A 101 -4.12 -5.27 6.47
N GLN A 102 -3.79 -4.00 6.24
CA GLN A 102 -2.41 -3.54 6.22
C GLN A 102 -1.76 -3.65 7.61
N GLY A 103 -2.51 -3.30 8.65
CA GLY A 103 -2.06 -3.46 10.03
C GLY A 103 -1.79 -4.91 10.39
N ALA A 104 -2.66 -5.83 9.95
CA ALA A 104 -2.47 -7.26 10.16
C ALA A 104 -1.19 -7.78 9.50
N TYR A 105 -0.89 -7.33 8.29
CA TYR A 105 0.36 -7.70 7.60
C TYR A 105 1.60 -7.18 8.33
N VAL A 106 1.55 -5.94 8.83
CA VAL A 106 2.67 -5.37 9.60
C VAL A 106 2.91 -6.19 10.87
N ILE A 107 1.85 -6.50 11.61
CA ILE A 107 1.95 -7.30 12.83
C ILE A 107 2.54 -8.68 12.52
N ARG A 108 2.05 -9.34 11.48
CA ARG A 108 2.59 -10.62 11.04
C ARG A 108 4.08 -10.53 10.71
N ASN A 109 4.49 -9.51 9.96
CA ASN A 109 5.88 -9.31 9.60
C ASN A 109 6.75 -9.12 10.83
N LEU A 110 6.29 -8.34 11.80
CA LEU A 110 7.02 -8.12 13.05
C LEU A 110 7.15 -9.40 13.88
N ILE A 111 6.11 -10.22 13.95
CA ILE A 111 6.14 -11.51 14.65
C ILE A 111 7.17 -12.42 13.99
N VAL A 112 7.15 -12.52 12.66
CA VAL A 112 8.06 -13.38 11.91
C VAL A 112 9.51 -12.89 12.08
N LEU A 113 9.76 -11.59 12.07
CA LEU A 113 11.10 -11.02 12.28
C LEU A 113 11.61 -11.25 13.70
N GLY A 114 10.70 -11.34 14.69
CA GLY A 114 11.06 -11.60 16.09
C GLY A 114 11.38 -13.04 16.41
N GLN A 115 11.17 -13.95 15.48
CA GLN A 115 11.53 -15.36 15.62
C GLN A 115 13.01 -15.57 15.24
#